data_121694140c6ddaba1f4505513fd32781
#
_entry.id   121694140c6ddaba1f4505513fd32781
#
_cell.length_a   1.000
_cell.length_b   1.000
_cell.length_c   1.000
_cell.angle_alpha   90.00
_cell.angle_beta   90.00
_cell.angle_gamma   90.00
#
_symmetry.space_group_name_H-M   'P 1'
#
loop_
_entity.id
_entity.type
_entity.pdbx_description
1 polymer ?
#
loop_
_entity_poly.entity_id
_entity_poly.type
_entity_poly.pdbx_seq_one_letter_code
_entity_poly.pdbx_strand_id
1 'polypeptide(L)'
;GTVIRENSQIGDHCIFHNNVSIGADGFGYRPAPDGSGLIKIPHIGNVVIGNHVEIGANSCVDKAKFNSTVLGDGCKIDNLVQIAHNCILGKSCIMAGSSGLAGSVTLGDGVIIGGSASIKDHVTIGAGATVGAGSGVIADVPPKGSVLGYPATESREMLKQWVALKRLTKQ
;
A
#
# COMPACT_ATOMS: atom_id res chain seq x y z
N GLY A 1 -16.12 -11.26 -11.61
CA GLY A 1 -15.64 -11.68 -10.27
C GLY A 1 -15.26 -10.51 -9.37
N THR A 2 -15.29 -9.28 -9.89
CA THR A 2 -15.03 -8.08 -9.08
C THR A 2 -16.16 -7.84 -8.09
N VAL A 3 -15.80 -7.59 -6.84
CA VAL A 3 -16.75 -7.34 -5.74
C VAL A 3 -16.51 -5.94 -5.17
N ILE A 4 -17.57 -5.14 -5.10
CA ILE A 4 -17.58 -3.83 -4.46
C ILE A 4 -18.58 -3.91 -3.32
N ARG A 5 -18.09 -3.75 -2.09
CA ARG A 5 -18.92 -3.85 -0.90
C ARG A 5 -19.63 -2.53 -0.60
N GLU A 6 -20.55 -2.64 0.32
CA GLU A 6 -21.45 -1.58 0.77
C GLU A 6 -20.72 -0.29 1.17
N ASN A 7 -21.35 0.85 0.93
CA ASN A 7 -20.88 2.20 1.25
C ASN A 7 -19.56 2.63 0.54
N SER A 8 -19.03 1.82 -0.39
CA SER A 8 -17.91 2.27 -1.22
C SER A 8 -18.35 3.40 -2.15
N GLN A 9 -17.53 4.46 -2.24
CA GLN A 9 -17.76 5.60 -3.13
C GLN A 9 -16.73 5.56 -4.24
N ILE A 10 -17.18 5.62 -5.49
CA ILE A 10 -16.31 5.46 -6.66
C ILE A 10 -16.57 6.63 -7.61
N GLY A 11 -15.50 7.29 -8.02
CA GLY A 11 -15.53 8.36 -9.00
C GLY A 11 -15.72 7.86 -10.43
N ASP A 12 -15.57 8.77 -11.38
CA ASP A 12 -15.82 8.53 -12.79
C ASP A 12 -14.61 7.89 -13.51
N HIS A 13 -14.88 7.22 -14.63
CA HIS A 13 -13.88 6.66 -15.54
C HIS A 13 -12.88 5.69 -14.88
N CYS A 14 -13.32 4.96 -13.86
CA CYS A 14 -12.53 3.94 -13.21
C CYS A 14 -12.56 2.62 -13.98
N ILE A 15 -11.46 1.88 -13.94
CA ILE A 15 -11.33 0.53 -14.52
C ILE A 15 -10.95 -0.45 -13.41
N PHE A 16 -11.78 -1.46 -13.19
CA PHE A 16 -11.49 -2.55 -12.26
C PHE A 16 -11.41 -3.85 -13.03
N HIS A 17 -10.24 -4.49 -12.98
CA HIS A 17 -10.04 -5.79 -13.63
C HIS A 17 -10.68 -6.91 -12.83
N ASN A 18 -10.61 -8.13 -13.33
CA ASN A 18 -11.31 -9.28 -12.74
C ASN A 18 -10.81 -9.61 -11.32
N ASN A 19 -11.73 -10.04 -10.49
CA ASN A 19 -11.50 -10.45 -9.10
C ASN A 19 -10.93 -9.34 -8.18
N VAL A 20 -11.10 -8.07 -8.53
CA VAL A 20 -10.78 -6.96 -7.62
C VAL A 20 -11.77 -7.00 -6.46
N SER A 21 -11.26 -6.84 -5.22
CA SER A 21 -12.07 -6.77 -4.00
C SER A 21 -11.98 -5.36 -3.40
N ILE A 22 -13.10 -4.65 -3.36
CA ILE A 22 -13.19 -3.29 -2.77
C ILE A 22 -14.11 -3.32 -1.57
N GLY A 23 -13.61 -2.86 -0.42
CA GLY A 23 -14.39 -2.69 0.79
C GLY A 23 -14.50 -3.95 1.67
N ALA A 24 -13.64 -4.94 1.48
CA ALA A 24 -13.51 -6.03 2.45
C ALA A 24 -13.08 -5.50 3.82
N ASP A 25 -13.38 -6.26 4.88
CA ASP A 25 -12.92 -5.89 6.22
C ASP A 25 -11.40 -5.95 6.29
N GLY A 26 -10.79 -4.94 6.88
CA GLY A 26 -9.37 -4.95 7.17
C GLY A 26 -8.98 -5.99 8.24
N PHE A 27 -7.68 -6.25 8.34
CA PHE A 27 -7.10 -7.15 9.32
C PHE A 27 -7.03 -6.48 10.70
N GLY A 28 -7.98 -6.80 11.57
CA GLY A 28 -8.06 -6.25 12.92
C GLY A 28 -8.57 -7.26 13.92
N TYR A 29 -7.72 -7.60 14.90
CA TYR A 29 -8.04 -8.54 15.97
C TYR A 29 -7.45 -8.07 17.30
N ARG A 30 -8.04 -8.51 18.40
CA ARG A 30 -7.51 -8.33 19.76
C ARG A 30 -7.68 -9.62 20.58
N PRO A 31 -6.84 -9.86 21.58
CA PRO A 31 -7.07 -10.97 22.48
C PRO A 31 -8.43 -10.84 23.18
N ALA A 32 -9.11 -11.95 23.35
CA ALA A 32 -10.30 -12.05 24.16
C ALA A 32 -9.92 -11.88 25.64
N PRO A 33 -10.72 -11.13 26.45
CA PRO A 33 -10.44 -10.93 27.88
C PRO A 33 -10.38 -12.22 28.69
N ASP A 34 -11.09 -13.23 28.25
CA ASP A 34 -11.19 -14.55 28.90
C ASP A 34 -10.14 -15.57 28.40
N GLY A 35 -9.24 -15.14 27.50
CA GLY A 35 -8.22 -16.00 26.93
C GLY A 35 -8.74 -16.99 25.88
N SER A 36 -9.98 -16.90 25.42
CA SER A 36 -10.61 -17.84 24.46
C SER A 36 -10.08 -17.70 23.01
N GLY A 37 -9.12 -16.78 22.75
CA GLY A 37 -8.53 -16.59 21.44
C GLY A 37 -8.56 -15.14 20.95
N LEU A 38 -8.86 -14.93 19.67
CA LEU A 38 -8.88 -13.61 19.04
C LEU A 38 -10.31 -13.16 18.73
N ILE A 39 -10.64 -11.95 19.12
CA ILE A 39 -11.89 -11.28 18.76
C ILE A 39 -11.65 -10.34 17.59
N LYS A 40 -12.46 -10.48 16.54
CA LYS A 40 -12.44 -9.59 15.38
C LYS A 40 -12.86 -8.16 15.80
N ILE A 41 -12.11 -7.18 15.33
CA ILE A 41 -12.47 -5.77 15.45
C ILE A 41 -13.27 -5.40 14.20
N PRO A 42 -14.55 -4.98 14.34
CA PRO A 42 -15.36 -4.58 13.19
C PRO A 42 -14.75 -3.38 12.45
N HIS A 43 -14.80 -3.42 11.12
CA HIS A 43 -14.50 -2.30 10.25
C HIS A 43 -15.83 -1.73 9.75
N ILE A 44 -16.18 -0.53 10.19
CA ILE A 44 -17.47 0.12 9.90
C ILE A 44 -17.33 1.33 8.99
N GLY A 45 -16.10 1.65 8.58
CA GLY A 45 -15.82 2.67 7.59
C GLY A 45 -16.08 2.19 6.15
N ASN A 46 -15.53 2.89 5.18
CA ASN A 46 -15.72 2.59 3.77
C ASN A 46 -14.44 2.77 2.96
N VAL A 47 -14.57 2.65 1.62
CA VAL A 47 -13.54 2.98 0.64
C VAL A 47 -14.04 4.16 -0.20
N VAL A 48 -13.15 5.12 -0.48
CA VAL A 48 -13.38 6.24 -1.40
C VAL A 48 -12.33 6.19 -2.50
N ILE A 49 -12.78 6.07 -3.75
CA ILE A 49 -11.93 6.03 -4.95
C ILE A 49 -12.23 7.25 -5.81
N GLY A 50 -11.20 8.01 -6.16
CA GLY A 50 -11.30 9.16 -7.04
C GLY A 50 -11.58 8.79 -8.49
N ASN A 51 -11.40 9.76 -9.40
CA ASN A 51 -11.65 9.59 -10.83
C ASN A 51 -10.44 8.97 -11.55
N HIS A 52 -10.68 8.30 -12.69
CA HIS A 52 -9.64 7.73 -13.55
C HIS A 52 -8.68 6.74 -12.86
N VAL A 53 -9.14 6.09 -11.81
CA VAL A 53 -8.38 5.07 -11.08
C VAL A 53 -8.47 3.75 -11.82
N GLU A 54 -7.35 3.03 -11.92
CA GLU A 54 -7.30 1.69 -12.49
C GLU A 54 -6.74 0.71 -11.44
N ILE A 55 -7.42 -0.44 -11.26
CA ILE A 55 -7.02 -1.46 -10.31
C ILE A 55 -6.93 -2.80 -11.01
N GLY A 56 -5.74 -3.39 -11.00
CA GLY A 56 -5.38 -4.65 -11.62
C GLY A 56 -6.02 -5.87 -10.96
N ALA A 57 -6.00 -6.98 -11.67
CA ALA A 57 -6.67 -8.21 -11.28
C ALA A 57 -6.19 -8.77 -9.93
N ASN A 58 -7.12 -9.29 -9.14
CA ASN A 58 -6.90 -9.88 -7.81
C ASN A 58 -6.32 -8.89 -6.77
N SER A 59 -6.37 -7.60 -7.01
CA SER A 59 -5.97 -6.59 -6.03
C SER A 59 -7.10 -6.33 -5.04
N CYS A 60 -6.72 -6.00 -3.79
CA CYS A 60 -7.64 -5.79 -2.70
C CYS A 60 -7.47 -4.39 -2.09
N VAL A 61 -8.60 -3.73 -1.81
CA VAL A 61 -8.67 -2.47 -1.08
C VAL A 61 -9.60 -2.64 0.10
N ASP A 62 -9.04 -2.71 1.30
CA ASP A 62 -9.81 -2.91 2.52
C ASP A 62 -10.49 -1.63 2.97
N LYS A 63 -11.71 -1.73 3.52
CA LYS A 63 -12.38 -0.59 4.12
C LYS A 63 -11.71 -0.17 5.43
N ALA A 64 -11.79 1.10 5.74
CA ALA A 64 -11.27 1.64 6.97
C ALA A 64 -12.01 1.13 8.20
N LYS A 65 -11.37 1.22 9.37
CA LYS A 65 -11.99 0.87 10.63
C LYS A 65 -13.17 1.80 10.98
N PHE A 66 -13.01 3.12 10.81
CA PHE A 66 -14.04 4.13 11.11
C PHE A 66 -14.25 5.11 9.95
N ASN A 67 -13.18 5.69 9.41
CA ASN A 67 -13.24 6.68 8.34
C ASN A 67 -13.24 6.00 6.96
N SER A 68 -12.38 6.44 6.05
CA SER A 68 -12.26 5.88 4.71
C SER A 68 -10.83 5.44 4.42
N THR A 69 -10.68 4.35 3.68
CA THR A 69 -9.49 4.09 2.88
C THR A 69 -9.66 4.86 1.58
N VAL A 70 -8.67 5.67 1.20
CA VAL A 70 -8.81 6.65 0.11
C VAL A 70 -7.78 6.42 -0.98
N LEU A 71 -8.24 6.36 -2.23
CA LEU A 71 -7.39 6.41 -3.42
C LEU A 71 -7.69 7.70 -4.19
N GLY A 72 -6.70 8.58 -4.34
CA GLY A 72 -6.81 9.82 -5.09
C GLY A 72 -6.96 9.61 -6.60
N ASP A 73 -7.32 10.67 -7.31
CA ASP A 73 -7.52 10.64 -8.76
C ASP A 73 -6.30 10.10 -9.51
N GLY A 74 -6.52 9.33 -10.56
CA GLY A 74 -5.49 8.87 -11.48
C GLY A 74 -4.55 7.79 -10.95
N CYS A 75 -4.78 7.25 -9.77
CA CYS A 75 -3.98 6.13 -9.23
C CYS A 75 -3.99 4.93 -10.18
N LYS A 76 -2.84 4.27 -10.32
CA LYS A 76 -2.64 3.06 -11.12
C LYS A 76 -2.10 1.95 -10.24
N ILE A 77 -2.94 0.98 -9.99
CA ILE A 77 -2.67 -0.16 -9.12
C ILE A 77 -2.60 -1.40 -9.99
N ASP A 78 -1.46 -2.07 -9.98
CA ASP A 78 -1.23 -3.29 -10.74
C ASP A 78 -1.91 -4.51 -10.08
N ASN A 79 -1.68 -5.69 -10.62
CA ASN A 79 -2.26 -6.94 -10.16
C ASN A 79 -1.67 -7.39 -8.81
N LEU A 80 -2.47 -8.12 -8.02
CA LEU A 80 -2.05 -8.72 -6.74
C LEU A 80 -1.55 -7.70 -5.70
N VAL A 81 -2.05 -6.48 -5.73
CA VAL A 81 -1.70 -5.44 -4.77
C VAL A 81 -2.65 -5.48 -3.57
N GLN A 82 -2.10 -5.34 -2.36
CA GLN A 82 -2.88 -5.18 -1.13
C GLN A 82 -2.81 -3.73 -0.64
N ILE A 83 -3.96 -3.08 -0.53
CA ILE A 83 -4.13 -1.79 0.14
C ILE A 83 -4.95 -2.04 1.41
N ALA A 84 -4.29 -2.03 2.55
CA ALA A 84 -4.94 -2.31 3.83
C ALA A 84 -5.80 -1.12 4.31
N HIS A 85 -6.53 -1.37 5.39
CA HIS A 85 -7.47 -0.43 5.98
C HIS A 85 -6.85 0.92 6.36
N ASN A 86 -7.60 1.99 6.23
CA ASN A 86 -7.19 3.35 6.60
C ASN A 86 -6.00 3.91 5.79
N CYS A 87 -5.59 3.28 4.69
CA CYS A 87 -4.59 3.86 3.80
C CYS A 87 -5.15 5.10 3.09
N ILE A 88 -4.29 6.08 2.87
CA ILE A 88 -4.61 7.29 2.12
C ILE A 88 -3.58 7.44 0.99
N LEU A 89 -4.01 7.30 -0.23
CA LEU A 89 -3.19 7.52 -1.42
C LEU A 89 -3.55 8.87 -2.04
N GLY A 90 -2.55 9.71 -2.25
CA GLY A 90 -2.67 10.96 -3.01
C GLY A 90 -2.99 10.68 -4.49
N LYS A 91 -2.94 11.72 -5.31
CA LYS A 91 -3.22 11.63 -6.75
C LYS A 91 -2.07 10.97 -7.51
N SER A 92 -2.41 10.26 -8.59
CA SER A 92 -1.45 9.70 -9.55
C SER A 92 -0.39 8.79 -8.92
N CYS A 93 -0.70 8.12 -7.82
CA CYS A 93 0.17 7.10 -7.25
C CYS A 93 0.21 5.86 -8.14
N ILE A 94 1.38 5.22 -8.21
CA ILE A 94 1.59 3.98 -8.95
C ILE A 94 2.03 2.89 -7.98
N MET A 95 1.37 1.74 -8.01
CA MET A 95 1.75 0.55 -7.25
C MET A 95 1.93 -0.62 -8.20
N ALA A 96 3.16 -1.13 -8.31
CA ALA A 96 3.47 -2.28 -9.15
C ALA A 96 3.09 -3.60 -8.47
N GLY A 97 3.00 -4.65 -9.27
CA GLY A 97 2.45 -5.96 -8.89
C GLY A 97 3.03 -6.57 -7.61
N SER A 98 2.17 -7.23 -6.88
CA SER A 98 2.50 -7.89 -5.60
C SER A 98 3.04 -6.96 -4.50
N SER A 99 2.91 -5.65 -4.65
CA SER A 99 3.25 -4.71 -3.57
C SER A 99 2.13 -4.61 -2.54
N GLY A 100 2.47 -4.14 -1.34
CA GLY A 100 1.49 -4.06 -0.26
C GLY A 100 1.70 -2.90 0.70
N LEU A 101 0.60 -2.28 1.10
CA LEU A 101 0.55 -1.29 2.17
C LEU A 101 -0.12 -1.92 3.39
N ALA A 102 0.54 -1.90 4.53
CA ALA A 102 -0.10 -2.22 5.81
C ALA A 102 -1.06 -1.10 6.24
N GLY A 103 -1.78 -1.30 7.34
CA GLY A 103 -2.82 -0.35 7.75
C GLY A 103 -2.31 1.05 8.02
N SER A 104 -3.12 2.06 7.69
CA SER A 104 -2.85 3.48 7.99
C SER A 104 -1.61 4.07 7.32
N VAL A 105 -1.16 3.50 6.20
CA VAL A 105 -0.10 4.10 5.38
C VAL A 105 -0.64 5.31 4.62
N THR A 106 0.16 6.37 4.54
CA THR A 106 -0.14 7.56 3.74
C THR A 106 0.87 7.70 2.60
N LEU A 107 0.39 7.78 1.37
CA LEU A 107 1.19 8.11 0.18
C LEU A 107 0.84 9.53 -0.28
N GLY A 108 1.83 10.40 -0.45
CA GLY A 108 1.65 11.69 -1.11
C GLY A 108 1.39 11.55 -2.61
N ASP A 109 1.10 12.66 -3.28
CA ASP A 109 0.84 12.66 -4.72
C ASP A 109 2.04 12.13 -5.52
N GLY A 110 1.78 11.34 -6.57
CA GLY A 110 2.80 10.85 -7.50
C GLY A 110 3.81 9.87 -6.91
N VAL A 111 3.51 9.23 -5.78
CA VAL A 111 4.38 8.19 -5.21
C VAL A 111 4.40 6.97 -6.10
N ILE A 112 5.59 6.37 -6.25
CA ILE A 112 5.80 5.13 -7.01
C ILE A 112 6.27 4.02 -6.06
N ILE A 113 5.50 2.93 -5.99
CA ILE A 113 5.84 1.73 -5.23
C ILE A 113 6.21 0.62 -6.19
N GLY A 114 7.46 0.15 -6.11
CA GLY A 114 7.97 -0.95 -6.92
C GLY A 114 7.35 -2.31 -6.58
N GLY A 115 7.42 -3.24 -7.52
CA GLY A 115 6.84 -4.58 -7.36
C GLY A 115 7.38 -5.32 -6.15
N SER A 116 6.53 -6.07 -5.46
CA SER A 116 6.85 -6.82 -4.24
C SER A 116 7.41 -5.97 -3.09
N ALA A 117 7.25 -4.66 -3.13
CA ALA A 117 7.60 -3.81 -1.99
C ALA A 117 6.52 -3.87 -0.91
N SER A 118 6.94 -3.84 0.35
CA SER A 118 6.04 -3.89 1.52
C SER A 118 6.26 -2.68 2.41
N ILE A 119 5.20 -1.98 2.74
CA ILE A 119 5.23 -0.76 3.55
C ILE A 119 4.62 -1.06 4.92
N LYS A 120 5.38 -0.84 5.98
CA LYS A 120 4.94 -1.01 7.36
C LYS A 120 3.78 -0.08 7.69
N ASP A 121 2.93 -0.49 8.63
CA ASP A 121 1.82 0.31 9.15
C ASP A 121 2.23 1.70 9.68
N HIS A 122 1.36 2.67 9.51
CA HIS A 122 1.53 4.06 9.94
C HIS A 122 2.73 4.81 9.33
N VAL A 123 3.32 4.31 8.25
CA VAL A 123 4.39 4.99 7.51
C VAL A 123 3.80 6.02 6.55
N THR A 124 4.48 7.16 6.43
CA THR A 124 4.20 8.21 5.45
C THR A 124 5.26 8.23 4.35
N ILE A 125 4.85 8.09 3.10
CA ILE A 125 5.71 8.24 1.92
C ILE A 125 5.40 9.59 1.28
N GLY A 126 6.38 10.49 1.28
CA GLY A 126 6.22 11.86 0.79
C GLY A 126 5.96 11.95 -0.71
N ALA A 127 5.32 13.04 -1.15
CA ALA A 127 4.94 13.24 -2.55
C ALA A 127 6.13 13.10 -3.52
N GLY A 128 5.92 12.39 -4.63
CA GLY A 128 6.92 12.13 -5.65
C GLY A 128 8.06 11.20 -5.22
N ALA A 129 7.96 10.56 -4.05
CA ALA A 129 8.96 9.58 -3.61
C ALA A 129 8.82 8.25 -4.36
N THR A 130 9.92 7.51 -4.41
CA THR A 130 10.00 6.20 -5.07
C THR A 130 10.50 5.14 -4.11
N VAL A 131 9.78 4.03 -4.03
CA VAL A 131 10.19 2.81 -3.33
C VAL A 131 10.61 1.77 -4.35
N GLY A 132 11.87 1.33 -4.31
CA GLY A 132 12.40 0.30 -5.21
C GLY A 132 11.74 -1.05 -5.01
N ALA A 133 11.74 -1.89 -6.06
CA ALA A 133 11.15 -3.21 -6.02
C ALA A 133 11.79 -4.11 -4.93
N GLY A 134 10.98 -4.96 -4.29
CA GLY A 134 11.41 -5.87 -3.23
C GLY A 134 11.83 -5.18 -1.93
N SER A 135 11.51 -3.92 -1.74
CA SER A 135 11.90 -3.16 -0.55
C SER A 135 10.94 -3.37 0.62
N GLY A 136 11.50 -3.44 1.84
CA GLY A 136 10.74 -3.40 3.09
C GLY A 136 10.90 -2.04 3.77
N VAL A 137 9.89 -1.18 3.68
CA VAL A 137 9.93 0.18 4.23
C VAL A 137 9.38 0.17 5.65
N ILE A 138 10.21 0.56 6.62
CA ILE A 138 9.85 0.55 8.04
C ILE A 138 9.83 1.95 8.68
N ALA A 139 10.14 2.98 7.93
CA ALA A 139 10.18 4.37 8.37
C ALA A 139 9.68 5.30 7.25
N ASP A 140 9.33 6.52 7.63
CA ASP A 140 8.87 7.54 6.69
C ASP A 140 9.90 7.86 5.61
N VAL A 141 9.43 8.14 4.41
CA VAL A 141 10.25 8.55 3.27
C VAL A 141 9.94 10.00 2.93
N PRO A 142 10.93 10.88 2.89
CA PRO A 142 10.69 12.30 2.60
C PRO A 142 10.19 12.50 1.16
N PRO A 143 9.54 13.63 0.86
CA PRO A 143 9.13 13.98 -0.49
C PRO A 143 10.29 13.88 -1.49
N LYS A 144 10.01 13.30 -2.68
CA LYS A 144 11.00 13.03 -3.74
C LYS A 144 12.16 12.12 -3.31
N GLY A 145 12.08 11.52 -2.12
CA GLY A 145 13.05 10.54 -1.65
C GLY A 145 13.01 9.26 -2.47
N SER A 146 14.13 8.54 -2.50
CA SER A 146 14.21 7.22 -3.14
C SER A 146 14.86 6.24 -2.17
N VAL A 147 14.14 5.13 -1.89
CA VAL A 147 14.59 4.09 -0.98
C VAL A 147 14.62 2.73 -1.65
N LEU A 148 15.54 1.87 -1.21
CA LEU A 148 15.73 0.53 -1.76
C LEU A 148 16.27 -0.41 -0.69
N GLY A 149 15.84 -1.65 -0.69
CA GLY A 149 16.38 -2.71 0.15
C GLY A 149 15.46 -3.17 1.27
N TYR A 150 15.99 -4.06 2.12
CA TYR A 150 15.26 -4.62 3.25
C TYR A 150 16.16 -4.65 4.51
N PRO A 151 15.88 -3.84 5.54
CA PRO A 151 14.98 -2.71 5.50
C PRO A 151 15.41 -1.68 4.44
N ALA A 152 14.46 -0.94 3.86
CA ALA A 152 14.77 0.03 2.82
C ALA A 152 15.50 1.24 3.41
N THR A 153 16.60 1.60 2.77
CA THR A 153 17.37 2.80 3.07
C THR A 153 17.43 3.69 1.82
N GLU A 154 18.08 4.83 1.91
CA GLU A 154 18.30 5.69 0.74
C GLU A 154 19.01 4.88 -0.36
N SER A 155 18.53 4.97 -1.62
CA SER A 155 18.97 4.12 -2.73
C SER A 155 20.46 4.20 -3.00
N ARG A 156 21.03 5.41 -2.94
CA ARG A 156 22.46 5.64 -3.19
C ARG A 156 23.33 5.02 -2.09
N GLU A 157 22.86 5.05 -0.86
CA GLU A 157 23.52 4.40 0.27
C GLU A 157 23.47 2.87 0.12
N MET A 158 22.31 2.30 -0.17
CA MET A 158 22.16 0.85 -0.40
C MET A 158 23.07 0.36 -1.53
N LEU A 159 23.14 1.07 -2.65
CA LEU A 159 24.01 0.70 -3.75
C LEU A 159 25.50 0.72 -3.36
N LYS A 160 25.92 1.69 -2.53
CA LYS A 160 27.30 1.70 -1.98
C LYS A 160 27.55 0.50 -1.09
N GLN A 161 26.61 0.13 -0.23
CA GLN A 161 26.71 -1.04 0.62
C GLN A 161 26.84 -2.33 -0.21
N TRP A 162 26.03 -2.51 -1.23
CA TRP A 162 26.12 -3.67 -2.12
C TRP A 162 27.48 -3.75 -2.86
N VAL A 163 28.01 -2.62 -3.33
CA VAL A 163 29.35 -2.57 -3.94
C VAL A 163 30.42 -2.92 -2.93
N ALA A 164 30.34 -2.43 -1.70
CA ALA A 164 31.30 -2.76 -0.64
C ALA A 164 31.27 -4.25 -0.29
N LEU A 165 30.08 -4.84 -0.13
CA LEU A 165 29.92 -6.28 0.12
C LEU A 165 30.52 -7.13 -1.02
N LYS A 166 30.27 -6.77 -2.27
CA LYS A 166 30.88 -7.47 -3.43
C LYS A 166 32.39 -7.40 -3.46
N ARG A 167 33.01 -6.33 -2.94
CA ARG A 167 34.47 -6.23 -2.85
C ARG A 167 35.05 -7.16 -1.77
N LEU A 168 34.34 -7.30 -0.65
CA LEU A 168 34.77 -8.20 0.43
C LEU A 168 34.79 -9.69 0.02
N THR A 169 33.91 -10.09 -0.91
CA THR A 169 33.85 -11.48 -1.40
C THR A 169 34.87 -11.80 -2.49
N LYS A 170 35.68 -10.83 -2.95
CA LYS A 170 36.73 -11.02 -3.96
C LYS A 170 38.14 -11.10 -3.38
N GLN A 171 38.27 -11.07 -2.05
CA GLN A 171 39.49 -11.36 -1.31
C GLN A 171 39.51 -12.84 -0.86
#